data_ba8c38aa37942818a7a68371f5814d40
#
_entry.id   ba8c38aa37942818a7a68371f5814d40
#
_cell.length_a   1.000
_cell.length_b   1.000
_cell.length_c   1.000
_cell.angle_alpha   90.00
_cell.angle_beta   90.00
_cell.angle_gamma   90.00
#
_symmetry.space_group_name_H-M   'P 1'
#
loop_
_entity.id
_entity.type
_entity.pdbx_description
1 polymer ?
#
loop_
_entity_poly.entity_id
_entity_poly.type
_entity_poly.pdbx_seq_one_letter_code
_entity_poly.pdbx_strand_id
1 'polypeptide(L)'
;MAITILFFIGTSIIVVMTLYLVRLYSALAQQKRAVLQAQQQRRQRIEESIQIIAQAMLTGECNLSEGVIRLKKLLDVLGKTTLSAYPAMNELYQVVADMPTHEARKQLSKQVRMRQDLSRESAEVKLETQIKLELPQLLEAIK
;
A
#
# COMPACT_ATOMS: atom_id res chain seq x y z
N MET A 1 29.50 -61.33 8.98
CA MET A 1 29.69 -60.24 9.95
C MET A 1 29.94 -58.90 9.27
N ALA A 2 30.91 -58.74 8.37
CA ALA A 2 31.15 -57.42 7.70
C ALA A 2 29.97 -56.88 6.89
N ILE A 3 29.22 -57.69 6.16
CA ILE A 3 28.07 -57.32 5.34
C ILE A 3 26.91 -56.76 6.20
N THR A 4 26.66 -57.37 7.37
CA THR A 4 25.61 -56.93 8.29
C THR A 4 25.94 -55.57 8.92
N ILE A 5 27.19 -55.31 9.24
CA ILE A 5 27.68 -54.05 9.76
C ILE A 5 27.51 -52.93 8.68
N LEU A 6 27.89 -53.23 7.44
CA LEU A 6 27.73 -52.28 6.31
C LEU A 6 26.25 -51.93 6.07
N PHE A 7 25.36 -52.93 6.20
CA PHE A 7 23.91 -52.68 6.06
C PHE A 7 23.36 -51.78 7.16
N PHE A 8 23.76 -51.96 8.42
CA PHE A 8 23.35 -51.09 9.52
C PHE A 8 23.89 -49.65 9.38
N ILE A 9 25.13 -49.49 8.92
CA ILE A 9 25.69 -48.17 8.65
C ILE A 9 24.90 -47.47 7.54
N GLY A 10 24.62 -48.14 6.43
CA GLY A 10 23.87 -47.61 5.31
C GLY A 10 22.45 -47.18 5.71
N THR A 11 21.72 -48.01 6.45
CA THR A 11 20.38 -47.68 6.95
C THR A 11 20.41 -46.51 7.92
N SER A 12 21.41 -46.42 8.80
CA SER A 12 21.57 -45.30 9.73
C SER A 12 21.76 -43.98 9.00
N ILE A 13 22.61 -43.96 7.96
CA ILE A 13 22.83 -42.77 7.15
C ILE A 13 21.54 -42.33 6.46
N ILE A 14 20.78 -43.25 5.87
CA ILE A 14 19.49 -42.92 5.21
C ILE A 14 18.49 -42.32 6.19
N VAL A 15 18.37 -42.90 7.40
CA VAL A 15 17.47 -42.38 8.43
C VAL A 15 17.85 -40.94 8.84
N VAL A 16 19.14 -40.70 9.10
CA VAL A 16 19.64 -39.37 9.46
C VAL A 16 19.37 -38.35 8.36
N MET A 17 19.63 -38.72 7.10
CA MET A 17 19.40 -37.85 5.96
C MET A 17 17.89 -37.54 5.75
N THR A 18 17.03 -38.55 5.91
CA THR A 18 15.56 -38.33 5.83
C THR A 18 15.04 -37.40 6.94
N LEU A 19 15.49 -37.57 8.16
CA LEU A 19 15.14 -36.68 9.27
C LEU A 19 15.63 -35.26 9.02
N TYR A 20 16.82 -35.09 8.49
CA TYR A 20 17.36 -33.78 8.12
C TYR A 20 16.53 -33.11 7.02
N LEU A 21 16.16 -33.83 5.97
CA LEU A 21 15.32 -33.34 4.89
C LEU A 21 13.93 -32.92 5.38
N VAL A 22 13.30 -33.73 6.23
CA VAL A 22 12.00 -33.41 6.84
C VAL A 22 12.09 -32.12 7.67
N ARG A 23 13.16 -31.98 8.46
CA ARG A 23 13.37 -30.76 9.27
C ARG A 23 13.60 -29.54 8.39
N LEU A 24 14.38 -29.66 7.32
CA LEU A 24 14.63 -28.57 6.38
C LEU A 24 13.33 -28.15 5.65
N TYR A 25 12.56 -29.13 5.20
CA TYR A 25 11.28 -28.88 4.53
C TYR A 25 10.26 -28.18 5.45
N SER A 26 10.19 -28.63 6.72
CA SER A 26 9.31 -27.99 7.71
C SER A 26 9.71 -26.54 8.01
N ALA A 27 11.01 -26.27 8.12
CA ALA A 27 11.52 -24.90 8.31
C ALA A 27 11.18 -24.00 7.11
N LEU A 28 11.34 -24.49 5.89
CA LEU A 28 11.00 -23.78 4.67
C LEU A 28 9.47 -23.49 4.59
N ALA A 29 8.64 -24.46 4.96
CA ALA A 29 7.20 -24.29 5.01
C ALA A 29 6.77 -23.22 6.04
N GLN A 30 7.42 -23.20 7.19
CA GLN A 30 7.19 -22.17 8.22
C GLN A 30 7.57 -20.77 7.71
N GLN A 31 8.73 -20.62 7.05
CA GLN A 31 9.15 -19.35 6.46
C GLN A 31 8.14 -18.84 5.42
N LYS A 32 7.68 -19.71 4.52
CA LYS A 32 6.65 -19.33 3.53
C LYS A 32 5.36 -18.84 4.20
N ARG A 33 4.89 -19.53 5.24
CA ARG A 33 3.70 -19.12 5.99
C ARG A 33 3.90 -17.75 6.66
N ALA A 34 5.06 -17.53 7.29
CA ALA A 34 5.38 -16.25 7.93
C ALA A 34 5.41 -15.09 6.92
N VAL A 35 6.00 -15.29 5.74
CA VAL A 35 6.03 -14.29 4.67
C VAL A 35 4.62 -13.96 4.17
N LEU A 36 3.80 -14.99 3.93
CA LEU A 36 2.41 -14.78 3.49
C LEU A 36 1.58 -14.03 4.55
N GLN A 37 1.72 -14.38 5.81
CA GLN A 37 1.06 -13.68 6.91
C GLN A 37 1.51 -12.22 7.01
N ALA A 38 2.79 -11.95 6.89
CA ALA A 38 3.34 -10.58 6.90
C ALA A 38 2.80 -9.75 5.71
N GLN A 39 2.69 -10.35 4.52
CA GLN A 39 2.10 -9.70 3.35
C GLN A 39 0.61 -9.39 3.55
N GLN A 40 -0.16 -10.33 4.10
CA GLN A 40 -1.58 -10.13 4.40
C GLN A 40 -1.78 -9.00 5.42
N GLN A 41 -1.01 -9.00 6.51
CA GLN A 41 -1.06 -7.93 7.52
C GLN A 41 -0.67 -6.57 6.94
N ARG A 42 0.31 -6.52 6.02
CA ARG A 42 0.67 -5.29 5.34
C ARG A 42 -0.47 -4.78 4.46
N ARG A 43 -1.12 -5.66 3.71
CA ARG A 43 -2.30 -5.30 2.90
C ARG A 43 -3.42 -4.73 3.76
N GLN A 44 -3.79 -5.43 4.82
CA GLN A 44 -4.83 -4.96 5.75
C GLN A 44 -4.54 -3.57 6.30
N ARG A 45 -3.30 -3.31 6.74
CA ARG A 45 -2.90 -1.98 7.22
C ARG A 45 -3.02 -0.90 6.15
N ILE A 46 -2.75 -1.22 4.88
CA ILE A 46 -2.93 -0.27 3.77
C ILE A 46 -4.42 -0.01 3.54
N GLU A 47 -5.25 -1.05 3.50
CA GLU A 47 -6.71 -0.94 3.35
C GLU A 47 -7.33 -0.12 4.49
N GLU A 48 -6.95 -0.37 5.74
CA GLU A 48 -7.35 0.43 6.91
C GLU A 48 -6.91 1.89 6.78
N SER A 49 -5.70 2.15 6.32
CA SER A 49 -5.20 3.52 6.10
C SER A 49 -5.99 4.25 5.02
N ILE A 50 -6.35 3.57 3.93
CA ILE A 50 -7.21 4.14 2.89
C ILE A 50 -8.59 4.48 3.46
N GLN A 51 -9.18 3.59 4.27
CA GLN A 51 -10.49 3.82 4.90
C GLN A 51 -10.46 5.04 5.82
N ILE A 52 -9.43 5.16 6.66
CA ILE A 52 -9.28 6.29 7.58
C ILE A 52 -9.16 7.61 6.80
N ILE A 53 -8.30 7.66 5.77
CA ILE A 53 -8.11 8.87 4.96
C ILE A 53 -9.38 9.23 4.21
N ALA A 54 -10.03 8.26 3.57
CA ALA A 54 -11.29 8.50 2.85
C ALA A 54 -12.39 9.00 3.77
N GLN A 55 -12.49 8.44 4.98
CA GLN A 55 -13.45 8.90 5.98
C GLN A 55 -13.14 10.33 6.46
N ALA A 56 -11.87 10.64 6.74
CA ALA A 56 -11.45 11.98 7.12
C ALA A 56 -11.70 13.04 6.01
N MET A 57 -11.59 12.64 4.74
CA MET A 57 -11.96 13.50 3.62
C MET A 57 -13.48 13.73 3.54
N LEU A 58 -14.29 12.72 3.82
CA LEU A 58 -15.75 12.83 3.85
C LEU A 58 -16.25 13.75 4.97
N THR A 59 -15.63 13.66 6.16
CA THR A 59 -15.99 14.49 7.33
C THR A 59 -15.38 15.89 7.28
N GLY A 60 -14.46 16.16 6.35
CA GLY A 60 -13.76 17.44 6.25
C GLY A 60 -12.61 17.63 7.24
N GLU A 61 -12.21 16.58 7.94
CA GLU A 61 -11.05 16.58 8.85
C GLU A 61 -9.71 16.54 8.11
N CYS A 62 -9.71 16.09 6.84
CA CYS A 62 -8.56 16.07 5.96
C CYS A 62 -8.80 16.94 4.74
N ASN A 63 -7.80 17.77 4.38
CA ASN A 63 -7.83 18.54 3.15
C ASN A 63 -7.87 17.60 1.93
N LEU A 64 -8.71 17.90 0.94
CA LEU A 64 -8.92 17.04 -0.23
C LEU A 64 -7.64 16.82 -1.03
N SER A 65 -6.83 17.85 -1.23
CA SER A 65 -5.56 17.74 -1.96
C SER A 65 -4.58 16.80 -1.26
N GLU A 66 -4.44 16.93 0.05
CA GLU A 66 -3.56 16.06 0.83
C GLU A 66 -4.08 14.62 0.85
N GLY A 67 -5.38 14.46 1.04
CA GLY A 67 -6.04 13.15 1.03
C GLY A 67 -5.83 12.42 -0.30
N VAL A 68 -6.04 13.09 -1.42
CA VAL A 68 -5.85 12.52 -2.76
C VAL A 68 -4.40 12.10 -3.02
N ILE A 69 -3.41 12.90 -2.62
CA ILE A 69 -1.98 12.56 -2.75
C ILE A 69 -1.64 11.30 -1.92
N ARG A 70 -2.18 11.20 -0.71
CA ARG A 70 -1.98 10.04 0.16
C ARG A 70 -2.68 8.79 -0.40
N LEU A 71 -3.94 8.94 -0.83
CA LEU A 71 -4.70 7.85 -1.44
C LEU A 71 -4.00 7.30 -2.68
N LYS A 72 -3.50 8.17 -3.57
CA LYS A 72 -2.76 7.75 -4.76
C LYS A 72 -1.60 6.81 -4.41
N LYS A 73 -0.77 7.19 -3.45
CA LYS A 73 0.38 6.38 -3.02
C LYS A 73 -0.03 5.03 -2.43
N LEU A 74 -1.09 5.01 -1.63
CA LEU A 74 -1.58 3.78 -1.01
C LEU A 74 -2.23 2.84 -2.03
N LEU A 75 -3.00 3.38 -2.98
CA LEU A 75 -3.61 2.61 -4.05
C LEU A 75 -2.58 1.99 -4.99
N ASP A 76 -1.51 2.73 -5.32
CA ASP A 76 -0.40 2.20 -6.12
C ASP A 76 0.30 1.02 -5.44
N VAL A 77 0.45 1.06 -4.11
CA VAL A 77 1.04 -0.05 -3.34
C VAL A 77 0.06 -1.22 -3.19
N LEU A 78 -1.24 -0.95 -3.03
CA LEU A 78 -2.26 -1.99 -2.90
C LEU A 78 -2.46 -2.78 -4.19
N GLY A 79 -2.45 -2.09 -5.35
CA GLY A 79 -2.56 -2.68 -6.68
C GLY A 79 -3.94 -3.27 -7.03
N LYS A 80 -4.98 -3.04 -6.20
CA LYS A 80 -6.36 -3.49 -6.50
C LYS A 80 -7.07 -2.54 -7.46
N THR A 81 -6.88 -1.24 -7.27
CA THR A 81 -7.47 -0.18 -8.09
C THR A 81 -6.50 0.98 -8.20
N THR A 82 -6.72 1.86 -9.15
CA THR A 82 -5.89 3.04 -9.39
C THR A 82 -6.72 4.31 -9.22
N LEU A 83 -6.06 5.41 -8.89
CA LEU A 83 -6.75 6.71 -8.74
C LEU A 83 -7.42 7.15 -10.05
N SER A 84 -6.90 6.73 -11.19
CA SER A 84 -7.49 7.04 -12.51
C SER A 84 -8.89 6.46 -12.74
N ALA A 85 -9.32 5.49 -11.91
CA ALA A 85 -10.70 4.99 -11.93
C ALA A 85 -11.70 6.01 -11.33
N TYR A 86 -11.21 7.04 -10.64
CA TYR A 86 -11.99 8.08 -9.96
C TYR A 86 -11.65 9.46 -10.56
N PRO A 87 -12.42 9.91 -11.57
CA PRO A 87 -12.07 11.07 -12.39
C PRO A 87 -11.84 12.35 -11.60
N ALA A 88 -12.70 12.67 -10.63
CA ALA A 88 -12.60 13.91 -9.86
C ALA A 88 -11.37 13.88 -8.93
N MET A 89 -11.12 12.77 -8.24
CA MET A 89 -9.91 12.60 -7.43
C MET A 89 -8.66 12.65 -8.30
N ASN A 90 -8.69 12.05 -9.50
CA ASN A 90 -7.56 12.08 -10.41
C ASN A 90 -7.32 13.49 -10.99
N GLU A 91 -8.38 14.25 -11.34
CA GLU A 91 -8.25 15.65 -11.79
C GLU A 91 -7.60 16.51 -10.71
N LEU A 92 -8.06 16.41 -9.45
CA LEU A 92 -7.43 17.12 -8.34
C LEU A 92 -5.97 16.71 -8.15
N TYR A 93 -5.66 15.42 -8.24
CA TYR A 93 -4.30 14.93 -8.15
C TYR A 93 -3.39 15.55 -9.20
N GLN A 94 -3.82 15.65 -10.46
CA GLN A 94 -3.04 16.26 -11.53
C GLN A 94 -2.72 17.75 -11.25
N VAL A 95 -3.63 18.47 -10.61
CA VAL A 95 -3.41 19.87 -10.24
C VAL A 95 -2.33 20.00 -9.15
N VAL A 96 -2.32 19.08 -8.16
CA VAL A 96 -1.48 19.22 -6.96
C VAL A 96 -0.19 18.39 -7.00
N ALA A 97 -0.07 17.42 -7.90
CA ALA A 97 1.05 16.48 -7.95
C ALA A 97 2.42 17.16 -8.11
N ASP A 98 2.48 18.20 -8.94
CA ASP A 98 3.72 18.93 -9.26
C ASP A 98 3.95 20.15 -8.37
N MET A 99 3.06 20.40 -7.40
CA MET A 99 3.21 21.54 -6.50
C MET A 99 4.34 21.27 -5.49
N PRO A 100 5.33 22.18 -5.42
CA PRO A 100 6.44 22.01 -4.49
C PRO A 100 5.98 22.11 -3.05
N THR A 101 6.54 21.24 -2.21
CA THR A 101 6.24 21.16 -0.78
C THR A 101 7.45 21.56 0.07
N HIS A 102 7.23 21.81 1.35
CA HIS A 102 8.26 22.06 2.35
C HIS A 102 9.30 23.10 1.92
N GLU A 103 10.56 22.74 1.85
CA GLU A 103 11.68 23.66 1.55
C GLU A 103 11.63 24.21 0.12
N ALA A 104 11.25 23.39 -0.85
CA ALA A 104 11.10 23.83 -2.24
C ALA A 104 10.04 24.93 -2.37
N ARG A 105 8.95 24.84 -1.59
CA ARG A 105 7.91 25.88 -1.54
C ARG A 105 8.42 27.20 -0.93
N LYS A 106 9.29 27.15 0.08
CA LYS A 106 9.87 28.34 0.70
C LYS A 106 10.76 29.16 -0.25
N GLN A 107 11.38 28.49 -1.22
CA GLN A 107 12.23 29.12 -2.24
C GLN A 107 11.43 29.87 -3.32
N LEU A 108 10.13 29.59 -3.44
CA LEU A 108 9.28 30.28 -4.41
C LEU A 108 8.98 31.72 -3.99
N SER A 109 8.82 32.61 -4.97
CA SER A 109 8.34 33.97 -4.73
C SER A 109 6.90 33.97 -4.15
N LYS A 110 6.56 35.01 -3.42
CA LYS A 110 5.22 35.17 -2.81
C LYS A 110 4.11 35.08 -3.86
N GLN A 111 4.30 35.67 -5.03
CA GLN A 111 3.32 35.66 -6.12
C GLN A 111 3.08 34.24 -6.68
N VAL A 112 4.15 33.46 -6.88
CA VAL A 112 4.04 32.08 -7.37
C VAL A 112 3.31 31.20 -6.35
N ARG A 113 3.64 31.32 -5.06
CA ARG A 113 2.96 30.60 -3.98
C ARG A 113 1.46 30.92 -3.94
N MET A 114 1.12 32.21 -3.98
CA MET A 114 -0.29 32.67 -3.99
C MET A 114 -1.05 32.11 -5.20
N ARG A 115 -0.45 32.11 -6.38
CA ARG A 115 -1.07 31.56 -7.60
C ARG A 115 -1.32 30.05 -7.49
N GLN A 116 -0.36 29.30 -6.95
CA GLN A 116 -0.51 27.87 -6.72
C GLN A 116 -1.58 27.56 -5.68
N ASP A 117 -1.62 28.31 -4.58
CA ASP A 117 -2.66 28.16 -3.55
C ASP A 117 -4.05 28.43 -4.12
N LEU A 118 -4.21 29.50 -4.89
CA LEU A 118 -5.48 29.82 -5.53
C LEU A 118 -5.92 28.74 -6.53
N SER A 119 -4.98 28.22 -7.32
CA SER A 119 -5.26 27.11 -8.25
C SER A 119 -5.72 25.86 -7.53
N ARG A 120 -5.06 25.50 -6.44
CA ARG A 120 -5.42 24.35 -5.60
C ARG A 120 -6.81 24.53 -4.98
N GLU A 121 -7.04 25.66 -4.31
CA GLU A 121 -8.31 25.95 -3.64
C GLU A 121 -9.49 25.98 -4.64
N SER A 122 -9.27 26.57 -5.83
CA SER A 122 -10.28 26.58 -6.89
C SER A 122 -10.62 25.17 -7.37
N ALA A 123 -9.61 24.29 -7.52
CA ALA A 123 -9.83 22.91 -7.90
C ALA A 123 -10.54 22.11 -6.79
N GLU A 124 -10.15 22.31 -5.53
CA GLU A 124 -10.80 21.68 -4.38
C GLU A 124 -12.30 22.02 -4.33
N VAL A 125 -12.65 23.31 -4.42
CA VAL A 125 -14.05 23.76 -4.38
C VAL A 125 -14.84 23.21 -5.58
N LYS A 126 -14.25 23.24 -6.78
CA LYS A 126 -14.90 22.73 -8.01
C LYS A 126 -15.21 21.23 -7.91
N LEU A 127 -14.29 20.45 -7.35
CA LEU A 127 -14.35 18.98 -7.39
C LEU A 127 -14.89 18.35 -6.10
N GLU A 128 -15.08 19.13 -5.02
CA GLU A 128 -15.47 18.63 -3.69
C GLU A 128 -16.68 17.69 -3.74
N THR A 129 -17.75 18.12 -4.39
CA THR A 129 -19.01 17.35 -4.45
C THR A 129 -18.79 16.01 -5.16
N GLN A 130 -18.05 16.01 -6.27
CA GLN A 130 -17.80 14.81 -7.04
C GLN A 130 -16.85 13.85 -6.29
N ILE A 131 -15.81 14.38 -5.65
CA ILE A 131 -14.89 13.59 -4.83
C ILE A 131 -15.66 12.90 -3.69
N LYS A 132 -16.58 13.61 -3.02
CA LYS A 132 -17.42 13.03 -1.97
C LYS A 132 -18.35 11.92 -2.48
N LEU A 133 -18.70 11.91 -3.76
CA LEU A 133 -19.44 10.80 -4.39
C LEU A 133 -18.54 9.63 -4.81
N GLU A 134 -17.29 9.89 -5.16
CA GLU A 134 -16.32 8.85 -5.55
C GLU A 134 -15.75 8.10 -4.34
N LEU A 135 -15.59 8.76 -3.18
CA LEU A 135 -15.00 8.16 -1.97
C LEU A 135 -15.74 6.90 -1.48
N PRO A 136 -17.09 6.85 -1.39
CA PRO A 136 -17.80 5.63 -1.05
C PRO A 136 -17.57 4.50 -2.05
N GLN A 137 -17.49 4.80 -3.35
CA GLN A 137 -17.21 3.81 -4.39
C GLN A 137 -15.79 3.22 -4.23
N LEU A 138 -14.82 4.08 -3.89
CA LEU A 138 -13.47 3.63 -3.55
C LEU A 138 -13.48 2.69 -2.34
N LEU A 139 -14.22 3.05 -1.28
CA LEU A 139 -14.31 2.23 -0.06
C LEU A 139 -14.94 0.86 -0.30
N GLU A 140 -15.86 0.75 -1.24
CA GLU A 140 -16.43 -0.54 -1.64
C GLU A 140 -15.44 -1.37 -2.49
N ALA A 141 -14.69 -0.73 -3.37
CA ALA A 141 -13.74 -1.40 -4.26
C ALA A 141 -12.52 -2.00 -3.53
N ILE A 142 -12.17 -1.51 -2.34
CA ILE A 142 -11.04 -2.00 -1.56
C ILE A 142 -11.39 -3.10 -0.54
N LYS A 143 -12.68 -3.28 -0.22
CA LYS A 143 -13.15 -4.42 0.61
C LYS A 143 -12.92 -5.74 -0.09
#